data_5ea6f1d30378c6b30b285207bf5aab8a
#
_entry.id   5ea6f1d30378c6b30b285207bf5aab8a
#
_cell.length_a   1.000
_cell.length_b   1.000
_cell.length_c   1.000
_cell.angle_alpha   90.00
_cell.angle_beta   90.00
_cell.angle_gamma   90.00
#
_symmetry.space_group_name_H-M   'P 1'
#
loop_
_entity.id
_entity.type
_entity.pdbx_description
1 polymer ?
#
loop_
_entity_poly.entity_id
_entity_poly.type
_entity_poly.pdbx_seq_one_letter_code
_entity_poly.pdbx_strand_id
1 'polypeptide(L)'
;MALYAFDGTGNEDNPGEGEDTNVLKFFRAYENAYSGPGKCFYVAGVGTRYSVLGDLFGKMLGIGGHQRIGEAMDQLEANFRNGDRDIDIIGFSRGAALALEFANDILEEGVNGEEAPTIRFMGLWETVASFGIPGNRINLGYDLTLPYIVQHCCHAIALDERRQLFPLTRVVQDAYSDRELRDIREAWFRGYHSDVGGGNNNEGLSNIPLYWMYQHAQRHKLPLDDVQIKKASGGSNSWAECKTPGMDRMANKKRTIYATDLVHNSVMRRTKAGRFAANNPPVGLCVVDDAGEIVGKGFEKP
;
A
#
# COMPACT_ATOMS: atom_id res chain seq x y z
N MET A 1 0.31 -15.66 14.18
CA MET A 1 0.49 -14.42 13.38
C MET A 1 0.21 -14.75 11.94
N ALA A 2 -0.89 -14.30 11.37
CA ALA A 2 -1.21 -14.50 9.96
C ALA A 2 -1.29 -13.18 9.21
N LEU A 3 -0.85 -13.18 7.95
CA LEU A 3 -0.91 -12.04 7.05
C LEU A 3 -2.13 -12.14 6.15
N TYR A 4 -2.87 -11.04 6.03
CA TYR A 4 -3.96 -10.84 5.09
C TYR A 4 -3.53 -9.82 4.04
N ALA A 5 -3.38 -10.27 2.80
CA ALA A 5 -2.81 -9.48 1.72
C ALA A 5 -3.82 -9.24 0.60
N PHE A 6 -4.10 -7.98 0.30
CA PHE A 6 -5.06 -7.56 -0.72
C PHE A 6 -4.34 -6.89 -1.88
N ASP A 7 -4.25 -7.56 -3.03
CA ASP A 7 -3.50 -7.02 -4.16
C ASP A 7 -4.34 -6.11 -5.06
N GLY A 8 -3.62 -5.29 -5.82
CA GLY A 8 -4.21 -4.36 -6.79
C GLY A 8 -4.84 -5.07 -7.98
N THR A 9 -5.78 -4.40 -8.63
CA THR A 9 -6.52 -4.97 -9.77
C THR A 9 -5.61 -5.31 -10.95
N GLY A 10 -5.84 -6.46 -11.54
CA GLY A 10 -5.09 -6.96 -12.68
C GLY A 10 -3.80 -7.68 -12.31
N ASN A 11 -3.53 -7.84 -11.02
CA ASN A 11 -2.37 -8.55 -10.52
C ASN A 11 -2.78 -9.93 -10.02
N GLU A 12 -2.11 -10.95 -10.53
CA GLU A 12 -2.28 -12.36 -10.16
C GLU A 12 -0.92 -12.95 -9.79
N ASP A 13 -0.92 -14.00 -9.00
CA ASP A 13 0.30 -14.77 -8.76
C ASP A 13 0.68 -15.58 -10.00
N ASN A 14 1.53 -15.02 -10.84
CA ASN A 14 2.07 -15.68 -12.03
C ASN A 14 3.58 -15.89 -11.87
N PRO A 15 4.02 -17.01 -11.28
CA PRO A 15 5.42 -17.29 -11.10
C PRO A 15 6.18 -17.24 -12.43
N GLY A 16 7.12 -16.33 -12.57
CA GLY A 16 8.05 -16.22 -13.69
C GLY A 16 7.85 -15.07 -14.68
N GLU A 17 6.85 -14.21 -14.52
CA GLU A 17 6.63 -13.10 -15.45
C GLU A 17 7.27 -11.75 -15.07
N GLY A 18 7.94 -11.66 -13.92
CA GLY A 18 8.71 -10.44 -13.51
C GLY A 18 7.84 -9.20 -13.21
N GLU A 19 6.53 -9.34 -13.13
CA GLU A 19 5.57 -8.25 -12.88
C GLU A 19 4.93 -8.34 -11.49
N ASP A 20 5.65 -8.89 -10.52
CA ASP A 20 5.14 -9.03 -9.16
C ASP A 20 4.93 -7.67 -8.48
N THR A 21 3.78 -7.49 -7.83
CA THR A 21 3.51 -6.34 -6.99
C THR A 21 4.32 -6.40 -5.70
N ASN A 22 4.41 -5.28 -5.00
CA ASN A 22 5.01 -5.24 -3.67
C ASN A 22 4.19 -6.03 -2.64
N VAL A 23 2.86 -6.12 -2.82
CA VAL A 23 2.01 -6.97 -1.98
C VAL A 23 2.40 -8.43 -2.14
N LEU A 24 2.52 -8.93 -3.38
CA LEU A 24 2.89 -10.32 -3.62
C LEU A 24 4.31 -10.63 -3.14
N LYS A 25 5.27 -9.74 -3.39
CA LYS A 25 6.65 -9.89 -2.89
C LYS A 25 6.69 -9.93 -1.35
N PHE A 26 5.94 -9.04 -0.70
CA PHE A 26 5.86 -9.00 0.77
C PHE A 26 5.16 -10.25 1.32
N PHE A 27 4.06 -10.66 0.71
CA PHE A 27 3.33 -11.87 1.09
C PHE A 27 4.23 -13.10 1.07
N ARG A 28 4.97 -13.32 -0.02
CA ARG A 28 5.92 -14.44 -0.14
C ARG A 28 7.05 -14.36 0.90
N ALA A 29 7.59 -13.15 1.16
CA ALA A 29 8.62 -12.98 2.18
C ALA A 29 8.10 -13.30 3.58
N TYR A 30 6.85 -12.97 3.86
CA TYR A 30 6.19 -13.28 5.13
C TYR A 30 5.87 -14.78 5.24
N GLU A 31 5.23 -15.36 4.24
CA GLU A 31 4.82 -16.77 4.22
C GLU A 31 6.01 -17.71 4.34
N ASN A 32 7.13 -17.40 3.69
CA ASN A 32 8.37 -18.19 3.77
C ASN A 32 8.98 -18.23 5.18
N ALA A 33 8.81 -17.17 5.96
CA ALA A 33 9.33 -17.07 7.32
C ALA A 33 8.31 -17.42 8.41
N TYR A 34 7.04 -17.50 8.03
CA TYR A 34 5.95 -17.76 8.97
C TYR A 34 5.91 -19.22 9.40
N SER A 35 5.81 -19.44 10.72
CA SER A 35 5.75 -20.77 11.34
C SER A 35 4.64 -20.91 12.38
N GLY A 36 3.66 -20.02 12.37
CA GLY A 36 2.54 -20.02 13.31
C GLY A 36 1.44 -21.03 12.96
N PRO A 37 0.43 -21.17 13.83
CA PRO A 37 -0.68 -22.12 13.63
C PRO A 37 -1.74 -21.65 12.63
N GLY A 38 -1.72 -20.38 12.27
CA GLY A 38 -2.66 -19.80 11.30
C GLY A 38 -2.23 -20.01 9.86
N LYS A 39 -3.01 -19.47 8.94
CA LYS A 39 -2.78 -19.52 7.49
C LYS A 39 -2.75 -18.11 6.93
N CYS A 40 -1.68 -17.75 6.23
CA CYS A 40 -1.64 -16.49 5.49
C CYS A 40 -2.68 -16.50 4.37
N PHE A 41 -3.28 -15.36 4.09
CA PHE A 41 -4.36 -15.24 3.11
C PHE A 41 -4.03 -14.15 2.07
N TYR A 42 -3.99 -14.55 0.81
CA TYR A 42 -3.72 -13.65 -0.31
C TYR A 42 -4.94 -13.53 -1.21
N VAL A 43 -5.36 -12.29 -1.41
CA VAL A 43 -6.44 -11.92 -2.32
C VAL A 43 -5.82 -11.36 -3.59
N ALA A 44 -5.84 -12.15 -4.66
CA ALA A 44 -5.39 -11.69 -5.96
C ALA A 44 -6.24 -10.52 -6.47
N GLY A 45 -5.61 -9.56 -7.11
CA GLY A 45 -6.32 -8.46 -7.76
C GLY A 45 -7.19 -8.95 -8.91
N VAL A 46 -8.46 -8.55 -9.00
CA VAL A 46 -9.35 -8.98 -10.09
C VAL A 46 -9.06 -8.25 -11.37
N GLY A 47 -8.92 -8.97 -12.46
CA GLY A 47 -8.88 -8.43 -13.81
C GLY A 47 -8.05 -9.26 -14.75
N THR A 48 -8.69 -9.76 -15.80
CA THR A 48 -8.01 -10.44 -16.91
C THR A 48 -7.16 -9.48 -17.70
N ARG A 49 -6.00 -9.92 -18.16
CA ARG A 49 -4.99 -9.21 -18.98
C ARG A 49 -5.50 -8.50 -20.24
N TYR A 50 -6.76 -8.69 -20.63
CA TYR A 50 -7.28 -8.28 -21.94
C TYR A 50 -8.56 -7.45 -21.93
N SER A 51 -8.97 -6.88 -20.81
CA SER A 51 -10.18 -6.06 -20.76
C SER A 51 -9.84 -4.57 -20.81
N VAL A 52 -10.39 -3.89 -21.80
CA VAL A 52 -10.31 -2.43 -21.97
C VAL A 52 -10.67 -1.73 -20.67
N LEU A 53 -9.77 -0.90 -20.18
CA LEU A 53 -9.79 -0.22 -18.88
C LEU A 53 -11.13 0.40 -18.42
N GLY A 54 -12.05 0.68 -19.31
CA GLY A 54 -13.34 1.33 -19.01
C GLY A 54 -14.41 0.41 -18.42
N ASP A 55 -14.54 -0.83 -18.91
CA ASP A 55 -15.60 -1.76 -18.48
C ASP A 55 -15.25 -2.55 -17.21
N LEU A 56 -13.96 -2.67 -16.93
CA LEU A 56 -13.44 -3.41 -15.78
C LEU A 56 -13.63 -2.65 -14.46
N PHE A 57 -13.57 -1.32 -14.53
CA PHE A 57 -13.75 -0.46 -13.35
C PHE A 57 -15.15 -0.56 -12.72
N GLY A 58 -16.18 -0.77 -13.52
CA GLY A 58 -17.56 -0.80 -13.03
C GLY A 58 -18.02 -2.13 -12.43
N LYS A 59 -17.51 -3.25 -12.93
CA LYS A 59 -17.99 -4.59 -12.51
C LYS A 59 -17.30 -5.16 -11.27
N MET A 60 -16.14 -4.60 -10.88
CA MET A 60 -15.31 -5.15 -9.81
C MET A 60 -15.68 -4.73 -8.40
N LEU A 61 -16.50 -3.74 -8.23
CA LEU A 61 -16.42 -2.90 -7.04
C LEU A 61 -17.63 -2.96 -6.12
N GLY A 62 -18.78 -3.41 -6.58
CA GLY A 62 -19.94 -3.55 -5.69
C GLY A 62 -20.01 -4.94 -5.06
N ILE A 63 -19.93 -5.98 -5.87
CA ILE A 63 -20.21 -7.36 -5.41
C ILE A 63 -18.90 -8.13 -5.10
N GLY A 64 -17.84 -7.96 -5.90
CA GLY A 64 -16.62 -8.73 -5.74
C GLY A 64 -15.72 -8.28 -4.58
N GLY A 65 -15.81 -7.03 -4.12
CA GLY A 65 -15.03 -6.51 -3.00
C GLY A 65 -15.50 -7.09 -1.66
N HIS A 66 -16.78 -6.99 -1.37
CA HIS A 66 -17.36 -7.54 -0.14
C HIS A 66 -17.24 -9.08 -0.05
N GLN A 67 -17.37 -9.80 -1.17
CA GLN A 67 -17.13 -11.26 -1.17
C GLN A 67 -15.72 -11.59 -0.69
N ARG A 68 -14.70 -10.86 -1.13
CA ARG A 68 -13.30 -11.09 -0.76
C ARG A 68 -13.00 -10.73 0.68
N ILE A 69 -13.61 -9.68 1.17
CA ILE A 69 -13.56 -9.33 2.58
C ILE A 69 -14.20 -10.44 3.40
N GLY A 70 -15.36 -10.98 2.98
CA GLY A 70 -15.99 -12.12 3.61
C GLY A 70 -15.08 -13.36 3.63
N GLU A 71 -14.42 -13.71 2.51
CA GLU A 71 -13.45 -14.81 2.46
C GLU A 71 -12.25 -14.59 3.40
N ALA A 72 -11.78 -13.32 3.54
CA ALA A 72 -10.73 -12.96 4.48
C ALA A 72 -11.19 -13.07 5.94
N MET A 73 -12.45 -12.68 6.25
CA MET A 73 -13.06 -12.85 7.57
C MET A 73 -13.21 -14.32 7.94
N ASP A 74 -13.69 -15.17 7.01
CA ASP A 74 -13.77 -16.63 7.22
C ASP A 74 -12.39 -17.23 7.58
N GLN A 75 -11.34 -16.81 6.86
CA GLN A 75 -9.98 -17.26 7.15
C GLN A 75 -9.48 -16.73 8.51
N LEU A 76 -9.80 -15.48 8.85
CA LEU A 76 -9.45 -14.87 10.14
C LEU A 76 -10.09 -15.66 11.30
N GLU A 77 -11.37 -15.93 11.20
CA GLU A 77 -12.08 -16.73 12.19
C GLU A 77 -11.50 -18.15 12.34
N ALA A 78 -11.13 -18.79 11.23
CA ALA A 78 -10.47 -20.09 11.25
C ALA A 78 -9.11 -20.02 11.95
N ASN A 79 -8.31 -18.96 11.67
CA ASN A 79 -7.03 -18.73 12.33
C ASN A 79 -7.20 -18.55 13.85
N PHE A 80 -8.20 -17.77 14.27
CA PHE A 80 -8.51 -17.57 15.69
C PHE A 80 -8.91 -18.87 16.37
N ARG A 81 -9.71 -19.73 15.73
CA ARG A 81 -10.04 -21.07 16.26
C ARG A 81 -8.80 -21.96 16.43
N ASN A 82 -7.78 -21.75 15.57
CA ASN A 82 -6.49 -22.45 15.65
C ASN A 82 -5.48 -21.81 16.60
N GLY A 83 -5.87 -20.75 17.33
CA GLY A 83 -5.03 -20.07 18.32
C GLY A 83 -4.10 -19.00 17.77
N ASP A 84 -4.23 -18.61 16.48
CA ASP A 84 -3.51 -17.46 15.93
C ASP A 84 -4.30 -16.16 16.16
N ARG A 85 -3.78 -15.28 16.99
CA ARG A 85 -4.45 -14.06 17.46
C ARG A 85 -3.81 -12.78 16.92
N ASP A 86 -2.66 -12.86 16.27
CA ASP A 86 -1.98 -11.70 15.71
C ASP A 86 -2.44 -11.47 14.26
N ILE A 87 -2.72 -10.22 13.93
CA ILE A 87 -3.25 -9.82 12.62
C ILE A 87 -2.30 -8.81 12.00
N ASP A 88 -1.82 -9.13 10.80
CA ASP A 88 -1.09 -8.22 9.93
C ASP A 88 -1.84 -8.08 8.60
N ILE A 89 -1.96 -6.87 8.09
CA ILE A 89 -2.71 -6.58 6.86
C ILE A 89 -1.83 -5.80 5.90
N ILE A 90 -1.86 -6.16 4.63
CA ILE A 90 -1.20 -5.35 3.59
C ILE A 90 -2.11 -5.17 2.37
N GLY A 91 -1.92 -4.07 1.63
CA GLY A 91 -2.70 -3.83 0.43
C GLY A 91 -2.07 -2.85 -0.56
N PHE A 92 -2.44 -3.01 -1.84
CA PHE A 92 -2.04 -2.10 -2.91
C PHE A 92 -3.25 -1.61 -3.70
N SER A 93 -3.27 -0.31 -4.04
CA SER A 93 -4.30 0.26 -4.91
C SER A 93 -5.72 0.08 -4.32
N ARG A 94 -6.63 -0.55 -5.06
CA ARG A 94 -7.96 -0.94 -4.57
C ARG A 94 -7.89 -2.04 -3.51
N GLY A 95 -6.89 -2.91 -3.57
CA GLY A 95 -6.62 -3.84 -2.49
C GLY A 95 -6.26 -3.14 -1.17
N ALA A 96 -5.58 -1.99 -1.22
CA ALA A 96 -5.34 -1.19 -0.02
C ALA A 96 -6.64 -0.60 0.56
N ALA A 97 -7.59 -0.24 -0.29
CA ALA A 97 -8.91 0.19 0.17
C ALA A 97 -9.73 -0.98 0.76
N LEU A 98 -9.65 -2.19 0.17
CA LEU A 98 -10.26 -3.39 0.77
C LEU A 98 -9.59 -3.78 2.10
N ALA A 99 -8.29 -3.56 2.24
CA ALA A 99 -7.56 -3.77 3.48
C ALA A 99 -8.04 -2.85 4.62
N LEU A 100 -8.37 -1.59 4.30
CA LEU A 100 -8.97 -0.65 5.26
C LEU A 100 -10.38 -1.09 5.65
N GLU A 101 -11.22 -1.45 4.68
CA GLU A 101 -12.57 -1.95 4.96
C GLU A 101 -12.54 -3.22 5.79
N PHE A 102 -11.70 -4.20 5.44
CA PHE A 102 -11.52 -5.42 6.23
C PHE A 102 -11.15 -5.12 7.70
N ALA A 103 -10.29 -4.10 7.92
CA ALA A 103 -9.95 -3.69 9.29
C ALA A 103 -11.12 -3.01 10.01
N ASN A 104 -12.01 -2.30 9.29
CA ASN A 104 -13.23 -1.73 9.86
C ASN A 104 -14.29 -2.81 10.13
N ASP A 105 -14.44 -3.81 9.26
CA ASP A 105 -15.31 -4.96 9.52
C ASP A 105 -14.84 -5.74 10.77
N ILE A 106 -13.53 -5.93 10.96
CA ILE A 106 -12.98 -6.50 12.20
C ILE A 106 -13.35 -5.66 13.44
N LEU A 107 -13.30 -4.33 13.30
CA LEU A 107 -13.68 -3.43 14.39
C LEU A 107 -15.17 -3.53 14.73
N GLU A 108 -16.03 -3.60 13.72
CA GLU A 108 -17.49 -3.57 13.89
C GLU A 108 -18.06 -4.92 14.33
N GLU A 109 -17.57 -6.02 13.76
CA GLU A 109 -18.12 -7.36 13.95
C GLU A 109 -17.39 -8.16 15.04
N GLY A 110 -16.14 -7.81 15.34
CA GLY A 110 -15.26 -8.65 16.16
C GLY A 110 -14.85 -9.92 15.44
N VAL A 111 -14.38 -10.92 16.17
CA VAL A 111 -13.97 -12.22 15.61
C VAL A 111 -14.49 -13.37 16.47
N ASN A 112 -15.23 -14.31 15.88
CA ASN A 112 -15.85 -15.46 16.56
C ASN A 112 -16.71 -15.05 17.79
N GLY A 113 -17.38 -13.89 17.75
CA GLY A 113 -18.17 -13.38 18.86
C GLY A 113 -17.38 -12.77 20.02
N GLU A 114 -16.07 -12.63 19.87
CA GLU A 114 -15.20 -11.87 20.78
C GLU A 114 -15.12 -10.41 20.31
N GLU A 115 -14.77 -9.48 21.22
CA GLU A 115 -14.51 -8.08 20.87
C GLU A 115 -13.41 -7.95 19.81
N ALA A 116 -13.40 -6.84 19.10
CA ALA A 116 -12.45 -6.56 18.04
C ALA A 116 -11.00 -6.69 18.52
N PRO A 117 -10.21 -7.58 17.91
CA PRO A 117 -8.80 -7.74 18.25
C PRO A 117 -7.97 -6.57 17.72
N THR A 118 -6.79 -6.40 18.29
CA THR A 118 -5.81 -5.45 17.79
C THR A 118 -5.17 -5.94 16.50
N ILE A 119 -5.06 -5.06 15.51
CA ILE A 119 -4.28 -5.26 14.29
C ILE A 119 -2.87 -4.72 14.55
N ARG A 120 -1.87 -5.61 14.53
CA ARG A 120 -0.50 -5.27 14.87
C ARG A 120 0.14 -4.35 13.82
N PHE A 121 0.00 -4.67 12.53
CA PHE A 121 0.61 -3.94 11.44
C PHE A 121 -0.31 -3.82 10.23
N MET A 122 -0.33 -2.64 9.61
CA MET A 122 -0.98 -2.39 8.33
C MET A 122 0.01 -1.72 7.36
N GLY A 123 0.29 -2.39 6.24
CA GLY A 123 1.17 -1.88 5.18
C GLY A 123 0.40 -1.58 3.90
N LEU A 124 0.38 -0.32 3.48
CA LEU A 124 -0.38 0.13 2.32
C LEU A 124 0.52 0.76 1.27
N TRP A 125 0.26 0.45 -0.01
CA TRP A 125 0.84 1.12 -1.15
C TRP A 125 -0.27 1.78 -1.97
N GLU A 126 -0.17 3.09 -2.17
CA GLU A 126 -0.97 3.82 -3.15
C GLU A 126 -2.48 3.55 -3.07
N THR A 127 -3.09 3.75 -1.93
CA THR A 127 -4.53 3.51 -1.73
C THR A 127 -5.38 4.33 -2.69
N VAL A 128 -6.21 3.65 -3.49
CA VAL A 128 -7.13 4.23 -4.45
C VAL A 128 -8.55 3.74 -4.18
N ALA A 129 -9.41 4.66 -3.79
CA ALA A 129 -10.81 4.41 -3.43
C ALA A 129 -11.79 4.61 -4.61
N SER A 130 -11.38 4.32 -5.83
CA SER A 130 -12.28 4.45 -6.99
C SER A 130 -13.25 3.27 -7.08
N PHE A 131 -14.23 3.23 -6.19
CA PHE A 131 -15.29 2.23 -6.19
C PHE A 131 -16.51 2.76 -6.98
N GLY A 132 -16.80 2.19 -8.15
CA GLY A 132 -18.00 2.48 -8.95
C GLY A 132 -17.72 3.37 -10.17
N ILE A 133 -17.64 4.68 -10.05
CA ILE A 133 -17.39 5.58 -11.18
C ILE A 133 -15.93 6.01 -11.19
N PRO A 134 -15.17 5.75 -12.27
CA PRO A 134 -13.77 6.15 -12.37
C PRO A 134 -13.58 7.65 -12.14
N GLY A 135 -12.68 8.02 -11.22
CA GLY A 135 -12.39 9.41 -10.87
C GLY A 135 -13.35 10.05 -9.87
N ASN A 136 -14.36 9.33 -9.38
CA ASN A 136 -15.24 9.78 -8.30
C ASN A 136 -14.69 9.32 -6.94
N ARG A 137 -14.90 10.16 -5.90
CA ARG A 137 -14.56 9.85 -4.50
C ARG A 137 -15.71 9.23 -3.72
N ILE A 138 -16.76 8.79 -4.41
CA ILE A 138 -17.91 8.15 -3.77
C ILE A 138 -17.48 6.72 -3.41
N ASN A 139 -17.28 6.48 -2.12
CA ASN A 139 -17.05 5.17 -1.54
C ASN A 139 -18.41 4.51 -1.33
N LEU A 140 -18.83 3.66 -2.27
CA LEU A 140 -20.11 2.98 -2.22
C LEU A 140 -20.16 1.95 -1.08
N GLY A 141 -20.39 2.44 0.16
CA GLY A 141 -20.54 1.58 1.33
C GLY A 141 -19.23 1.05 1.93
N TYR A 142 -18.07 1.60 1.59
CA TYR A 142 -16.79 1.25 2.20
C TYR A 142 -16.33 2.31 3.20
N ASP A 143 -15.91 1.91 4.39
CA ASP A 143 -15.22 2.79 5.33
C ASP A 143 -13.70 2.70 5.10
N LEU A 144 -13.11 3.81 4.67
CA LEU A 144 -11.69 3.92 4.37
C LEU A 144 -10.93 4.72 5.43
N THR A 145 -11.53 4.94 6.57
CA THR A 145 -10.83 5.51 7.72
C THR A 145 -9.90 4.46 8.32
N LEU A 146 -8.80 4.88 8.91
CA LEU A 146 -7.89 3.97 9.60
C LEU A 146 -8.46 3.68 11.00
N PRO A 147 -8.96 2.46 11.29
CA PRO A 147 -9.59 2.17 12.57
C PRO A 147 -8.58 2.20 13.72
N TYR A 148 -9.05 2.55 14.92
CA TYR A 148 -8.18 2.72 16.09
C TYR A 148 -7.54 1.42 16.59
N ILE A 149 -8.06 0.27 16.19
CA ILE A 149 -7.49 -1.07 16.52
C ILE A 149 -6.18 -1.35 15.78
N VAL A 150 -5.83 -0.56 14.74
CA VAL A 150 -4.54 -0.66 14.04
C VAL A 150 -3.48 0.06 14.84
N GLN A 151 -2.46 -0.66 15.33
CA GLN A 151 -1.38 -0.08 16.14
C GLN A 151 -0.32 0.62 15.30
N HIS A 152 0.10 -0.01 14.20
CA HIS A 152 1.14 0.49 13.32
C HIS A 152 0.65 0.50 11.88
N CYS A 153 0.72 1.64 11.23
CA CYS A 153 0.33 1.78 9.83
C CYS A 153 1.43 2.49 9.03
N CYS A 154 1.85 1.85 7.93
CA CYS A 154 2.79 2.43 6.97
C CYS A 154 2.11 2.56 5.61
N HIS A 155 2.11 3.75 5.03
CA HIS A 155 1.52 4.03 3.73
C HIS A 155 2.54 4.68 2.79
N ALA A 156 2.93 3.96 1.73
CA ALA A 156 3.82 4.46 0.69
C ALA A 156 3.01 5.11 -0.44
N ILE A 157 3.32 6.37 -0.76
CA ILE A 157 2.52 7.20 -1.68
C ILE A 157 3.36 7.65 -2.88
N ALA A 158 2.79 7.55 -4.10
CA ALA A 158 3.41 8.00 -5.33
C ALA A 158 3.32 9.52 -5.49
N LEU A 159 4.48 10.15 -5.60
CA LEU A 159 4.60 11.59 -5.72
C LEU A 159 4.16 12.11 -7.10
N ASP A 160 4.41 11.33 -8.13
CA ASP A 160 4.30 11.77 -9.51
C ASP A 160 3.01 11.29 -10.23
N GLU A 161 2.13 10.52 -9.55
CA GLU A 161 0.86 10.07 -10.12
C GLU A 161 -0.08 11.26 -10.42
N ARG A 162 -0.65 11.26 -11.64
CA ARG A 162 -1.46 12.38 -12.16
C ARG A 162 -2.74 11.92 -12.85
N ARG A 163 -2.98 10.62 -12.97
CA ARG A 163 -4.17 10.09 -13.62
C ARG A 163 -5.41 10.41 -12.80
N GLN A 164 -6.47 10.84 -13.47
CA GLN A 164 -7.75 11.15 -12.80
C GLN A 164 -8.42 9.93 -12.19
N LEU A 165 -8.15 8.75 -12.74
CA LEU A 165 -8.71 7.48 -12.29
C LEU A 165 -8.02 6.92 -11.05
N PHE A 166 -6.93 7.56 -10.59
CA PHE A 166 -6.13 7.14 -9.44
C PHE A 166 -6.10 8.23 -8.35
N PRO A 167 -7.28 8.65 -7.85
CA PRO A 167 -7.32 9.62 -6.75
C PRO A 167 -6.73 8.96 -5.49
N LEU A 168 -5.77 9.64 -4.88
CA LEU A 168 -5.15 9.18 -3.64
C LEU A 168 -6.14 9.27 -2.49
N THR A 169 -6.30 8.18 -1.75
CA THR A 169 -6.92 8.13 -0.43
C THR A 169 -5.84 8.08 0.63
N ARG A 170 -5.82 9.06 1.53
CA ARG A 170 -4.84 9.15 2.59
C ARG A 170 -5.38 8.51 3.87
N VAL A 171 -4.52 7.83 4.61
CA VAL A 171 -4.87 7.29 5.94
C VAL A 171 -4.75 8.34 7.04
N VAL A 172 -3.97 9.40 6.81
CA VAL A 172 -3.87 10.54 7.71
C VAL A 172 -4.77 11.64 7.17
N GLN A 173 -5.98 11.74 7.73
CA GLN A 173 -6.96 12.77 7.33
C GLN A 173 -6.79 14.06 8.11
N ASP A 174 -6.39 13.99 9.38
CA ASP A 174 -6.11 15.16 10.23
C ASP A 174 -4.69 15.11 10.80
N ALA A 175 -3.95 16.20 10.62
CA ALA A 175 -2.52 16.28 10.87
C ALA A 175 -2.09 16.13 12.34
N TYR A 176 -3.02 16.04 13.31
CA TYR A 176 -2.67 16.25 14.71
C TYR A 176 -3.22 15.25 15.75
N SER A 177 -4.29 14.49 15.49
CA SER A 177 -4.93 13.80 16.61
C SER A 177 -4.38 12.42 16.97
N ASP A 178 -3.88 11.63 16.03
CA ASP A 178 -3.60 10.22 16.28
C ASP A 178 -2.16 9.75 16.06
N ARG A 179 -1.30 10.58 15.43
CA ARG A 179 0.09 10.20 15.12
C ARG A 179 0.96 9.96 16.35
N GLU A 180 0.68 10.65 17.46
CA GLU A 180 1.48 10.52 18.70
C GLU A 180 1.10 9.28 19.51
N LEU A 181 -0.13 8.78 19.35
CA LEU A 181 -0.63 7.62 20.10
C LEU A 181 -0.43 6.30 19.36
N ARG A 182 -0.34 6.35 18.03
CA ARG A 182 -0.14 5.20 17.14
C ARG A 182 1.01 5.50 16.17
N ASP A 183 1.84 4.50 15.84
CA ASP A 183 2.92 4.68 14.86
C ASP A 183 2.36 4.65 13.43
N ILE A 184 1.83 5.82 12.98
CA ILE A 184 1.26 6.00 11.65
C ILE A 184 2.23 6.79 10.80
N ARG A 185 2.72 6.19 9.71
CA ARG A 185 3.70 6.78 8.80
C ARG A 185 3.22 6.77 7.37
N GLU A 186 3.00 7.95 6.82
CA GLU A 186 2.72 8.16 5.41
C GLU A 186 3.93 8.84 4.76
N ALA A 187 4.55 8.20 3.77
CA ALA A 187 5.74 8.75 3.13
C ALA A 187 5.59 8.81 1.60
N TRP A 188 6.07 9.90 1.01
CA TRP A 188 6.07 10.12 -0.42
C TRP A 188 7.32 9.54 -1.08
N PHE A 189 7.11 8.80 -2.18
CA PHE A 189 8.15 8.20 -3.01
C PHE A 189 8.07 8.70 -4.44
N ARG A 190 9.20 8.74 -5.13
CA ARG A 190 9.25 9.12 -6.54
C ARG A 190 8.60 8.04 -7.42
N GLY A 191 7.89 8.46 -8.46
CA GLY A 191 7.29 7.60 -9.46
C GLY A 191 5.76 7.69 -9.52
N TYR A 192 5.19 6.90 -10.42
CA TYR A 192 3.75 6.73 -10.60
C TYR A 192 3.24 5.56 -9.76
N HIS A 193 1.95 5.31 -9.79
CA HIS A 193 1.24 4.29 -9.03
C HIS A 193 1.98 2.94 -8.95
N SER A 194 2.31 2.35 -10.11
CA SER A 194 3.00 1.05 -10.15
C SER A 194 4.51 1.15 -9.97
N ASP A 195 5.12 2.35 -10.04
CA ASP A 195 6.51 2.54 -9.61
C ASP A 195 6.65 2.49 -8.08
N VAL A 196 5.54 2.69 -7.36
CA VAL A 196 5.48 2.59 -5.90
C VAL A 196 4.89 1.26 -5.45
N GLY A 197 3.84 0.77 -6.10
CA GLY A 197 3.17 -0.48 -5.74
C GLY A 197 3.71 -1.74 -6.41
N GLY A 198 4.59 -1.61 -7.41
CA GLY A 198 5.08 -2.72 -8.23
C GLY A 198 4.12 -3.12 -9.34
N GLY A 199 4.41 -4.24 -10.01
CA GLY A 199 3.57 -4.78 -11.07
C GLY A 199 3.79 -4.16 -12.47
N ASN A 200 4.93 -3.50 -12.73
CA ASN A 200 5.19 -2.81 -14.00
C ASN A 200 6.58 -3.06 -14.60
N ASN A 201 7.26 -4.12 -14.22
CA ASN A 201 8.64 -4.43 -14.64
C ASN A 201 9.70 -3.33 -14.33
N ASN A 202 9.40 -2.43 -13.40
CA ASN A 202 10.32 -1.37 -12.97
C ASN A 202 10.74 -1.56 -11.52
N GLU A 203 11.35 -2.67 -11.24
CA GLU A 203 11.73 -3.06 -9.87
C GLU A 203 12.67 -2.05 -9.19
N GLY A 204 13.47 -1.31 -9.98
CA GLY A 204 14.39 -0.32 -9.43
C GLY A 204 13.71 0.72 -8.54
N LEU A 205 12.55 1.24 -8.96
CA LEU A 205 11.79 2.20 -8.16
C LEU A 205 10.90 1.50 -7.13
N SER A 206 10.17 0.46 -7.51
CA SER A 206 9.21 -0.19 -6.62
C SER A 206 9.86 -0.93 -5.44
N ASN A 207 11.11 -1.37 -5.60
CA ASN A 207 11.87 -1.96 -4.50
C ASN A 207 12.22 -0.95 -3.38
N ILE A 208 12.24 0.35 -3.64
CA ILE A 208 12.50 1.37 -2.61
C ILE A 208 11.38 1.39 -1.55
N PRO A 209 10.10 1.62 -1.90
CA PRO A 209 9.01 1.56 -0.93
C PRO A 209 8.77 0.14 -0.39
N LEU A 210 9.13 -0.92 -1.13
CA LEU A 210 9.10 -2.28 -0.62
C LEU A 210 10.13 -2.47 0.51
N TYR A 211 11.38 -2.05 0.29
CA TYR A 211 12.42 -2.15 1.30
C TYR A 211 12.09 -1.32 2.54
N TRP A 212 11.61 -0.09 2.35
CA TRP A 212 11.11 0.75 3.43
C TRP A 212 10.00 0.03 4.25
N MET A 213 9.03 -0.58 3.58
CA MET A 213 7.97 -1.34 4.25
C MET A 213 8.51 -2.54 5.04
N TYR A 214 9.49 -3.27 4.47
CA TYR A 214 10.15 -4.37 5.19
C TYR A 214 10.85 -3.90 6.47
N GLN A 215 11.56 -2.76 6.41
CA GLN A 215 12.24 -2.20 7.59
C GLN A 215 11.26 -1.85 8.71
N HIS A 216 10.11 -1.27 8.35
CA HIS A 216 9.06 -0.98 9.32
C HIS A 216 8.43 -2.26 9.89
N ALA A 217 8.09 -3.21 9.05
CA ALA A 217 7.51 -4.48 9.47
C ALA A 217 8.46 -5.27 10.41
N GLN A 218 9.77 -5.28 10.12
CA GLN A 218 10.77 -5.91 11.01
C GLN A 218 10.82 -5.25 12.39
N ARG A 219 10.69 -3.93 12.49
CA ARG A 219 10.61 -3.23 13.78
C ARG A 219 9.45 -3.71 14.63
N HIS A 220 8.34 -4.06 13.99
CA HIS A 220 7.15 -4.61 14.63
C HIS A 220 7.14 -6.15 14.71
N LYS A 221 8.31 -6.77 14.49
CA LYS A 221 8.55 -8.21 14.63
C LYS A 221 7.71 -9.10 13.71
N LEU A 222 7.36 -8.60 12.52
CA LEU A 222 6.77 -9.43 11.49
C LEU A 222 7.81 -10.47 11.00
N PRO A 223 7.41 -11.72 10.81
CA PRO A 223 8.31 -12.73 10.25
C PRO A 223 8.53 -12.45 8.77
N LEU A 224 9.75 -12.15 8.39
CA LEU A 224 10.11 -11.84 7.01
C LEU A 224 11.40 -12.55 6.60
N ASP A 225 11.41 -13.10 5.40
CA ASP A 225 12.59 -13.76 4.85
C ASP A 225 13.69 -12.76 4.50
N ASP A 226 14.83 -12.88 5.15
CA ASP A 226 16.01 -12.01 4.93
C ASP A 226 16.54 -12.04 3.49
N VAL A 227 16.33 -13.12 2.74
CA VAL A 227 16.74 -13.22 1.34
C VAL A 227 15.93 -12.24 0.48
N GLN A 228 14.61 -12.19 0.70
CA GLN A 228 13.73 -11.27 -0.02
C GLN A 228 14.01 -9.80 0.36
N ILE A 229 14.29 -9.52 1.62
CA ILE A 229 14.68 -8.18 2.08
C ILE A 229 15.97 -7.71 1.41
N LYS A 230 17.00 -8.58 1.37
CA LYS A 230 18.27 -8.28 0.69
C LYS A 230 18.09 -8.09 -0.80
N LYS A 231 17.21 -8.88 -1.45
CA LYS A 231 16.87 -8.72 -2.87
C LYS A 231 16.24 -7.36 -3.14
N ALA A 232 15.28 -6.93 -2.34
CA ALA A 232 14.64 -5.61 -2.48
C ALA A 232 15.66 -4.48 -2.27
N SER A 233 16.48 -4.53 -1.23
CA SER A 233 17.52 -3.54 -0.96
C SER A 233 18.54 -3.46 -2.11
N GLY A 234 19.06 -4.60 -2.55
CA GLY A 234 20.08 -4.66 -3.64
C GLY A 234 19.51 -4.28 -5.01
N GLY A 235 18.21 -4.47 -5.24
CA GLY A 235 17.50 -4.09 -6.47
C GLY A 235 17.00 -2.64 -6.48
N SER A 236 17.10 -1.91 -5.39
CA SER A 236 16.65 -0.52 -5.29
C SER A 236 17.51 0.43 -6.14
N ASN A 237 16.85 1.24 -6.99
CA ASN A 237 17.55 2.22 -7.83
C ASN A 237 16.73 3.52 -7.94
N SER A 238 17.10 4.52 -7.16
CA SER A 238 16.44 5.84 -7.18
C SER A 238 16.64 6.61 -8.49
N TRP A 239 17.50 6.16 -9.37
CA TRP A 239 17.73 6.73 -10.70
C TRP A 239 17.02 5.96 -11.82
N ALA A 240 16.36 4.84 -11.52
CA ALA A 240 15.56 4.11 -12.49
C ALA A 240 14.50 5.04 -13.11
N GLU A 241 14.27 4.90 -14.40
CA GLU A 241 13.30 5.74 -15.12
C GLU A 241 11.88 5.45 -14.62
N CYS A 242 11.12 6.51 -14.33
CA CYS A 242 9.70 6.35 -14.02
C CYS A 242 8.94 5.84 -15.24
N LYS A 243 8.25 4.72 -15.11
CA LYS A 243 7.37 4.24 -16.17
C LYS A 243 6.16 5.17 -16.29
N THR A 244 6.22 6.03 -17.30
CA THR A 244 5.10 6.92 -17.61
C THR A 244 3.89 6.07 -17.98
N PRO A 245 2.76 6.24 -17.28
CA PRO A 245 1.54 5.50 -17.61
C PRO A 245 1.09 5.75 -19.05
N GLY A 246 0.40 4.79 -19.64
CA GLY A 246 -0.20 4.90 -20.96
C GLY A 246 -1.20 6.05 -21.11
N MET A 247 -1.99 6.06 -22.19
CA MET A 247 -2.84 7.18 -22.60
C MET A 247 -4.10 7.42 -21.75
N ASP A 248 -4.09 7.08 -20.47
CA ASP A 248 -5.14 7.51 -19.55
C ASP A 248 -5.20 9.04 -19.47
N ARG A 249 -6.40 9.55 -19.24
CA ARG A 249 -6.61 11.00 -19.07
C ARG A 249 -5.76 11.50 -17.91
N MET A 250 -4.70 12.21 -18.22
CA MET A 250 -3.83 12.82 -17.22
C MET A 250 -4.50 14.07 -16.67
N ALA A 251 -4.58 14.17 -15.36
CA ALA A 251 -4.94 15.43 -14.73
C ALA A 251 -3.80 16.43 -14.87
N ASN A 252 -4.11 17.68 -15.17
CA ASN A 252 -3.11 18.75 -15.14
C ASN A 252 -2.69 19.12 -13.73
N LYS A 253 -3.38 18.58 -12.70
CA LYS A 253 -3.14 18.90 -11.31
C LYS A 253 -2.22 17.85 -10.68
N LYS A 254 -1.11 18.29 -10.13
CA LYS A 254 -0.22 17.49 -9.28
C LYS A 254 -0.90 17.16 -7.95
N ARG A 255 -0.52 16.06 -7.31
CA ARG A 255 -0.94 15.74 -5.94
C ARG A 255 -0.48 16.82 -4.97
N THR A 256 -1.32 17.14 -4.01
CA THR A 256 -1.01 18.14 -2.96
C THR A 256 -0.15 17.49 -1.90
N ILE A 257 0.96 18.13 -1.57
CA ILE A 257 1.89 17.74 -0.51
C ILE A 257 1.79 18.82 0.57
N TYR A 258 1.54 18.42 1.79
CA TYR A 258 1.40 19.32 2.93
C TYR A 258 2.73 19.50 3.67
N ALA A 259 2.89 20.61 4.39
CA ALA A 259 4.11 20.92 5.13
C ALA A 259 4.45 19.90 6.25
N THR A 260 3.47 19.13 6.68
CA THR A 260 3.60 18.06 7.69
C THR A 260 3.90 16.69 7.11
N ASP A 261 3.93 16.55 5.77
CA ASP A 261 4.16 15.27 5.12
C ASP A 261 5.62 14.82 5.25
N LEU A 262 5.80 13.49 5.23
CA LEU A 262 7.12 12.87 5.20
C LEU A 262 7.50 12.54 3.76
N VAL A 263 8.76 12.76 3.42
CA VAL A 263 9.30 12.43 2.10
C VAL A 263 10.48 11.49 2.27
N HIS A 264 10.47 10.38 1.55
CA HIS A 264 11.58 9.45 1.58
C HIS A 264 12.85 10.06 0.95
N ASN A 265 14.01 9.78 1.50
CA ASN A 265 15.29 10.38 1.08
C ASN A 265 15.63 10.12 -0.40
N SER A 266 15.15 9.03 -0.99
CA SER A 266 15.32 8.73 -2.42
C SER A 266 14.72 9.78 -3.35
N VAL A 267 13.71 10.52 -2.89
CA VAL A 267 13.05 11.60 -3.66
C VAL A 267 14.02 12.76 -3.91
N MET A 268 14.92 13.02 -2.97
CA MET A 268 15.90 14.12 -3.06
C MET A 268 16.86 13.98 -4.26
N ARG A 269 17.03 12.77 -4.78
CA ARG A 269 17.98 12.46 -5.85
C ARG A 269 17.44 12.77 -7.25
N ARG A 270 16.16 13.13 -7.41
CA ARG A 270 15.53 13.34 -8.73
C ARG A 270 14.65 14.59 -8.76
N THR A 271 14.73 15.32 -9.88
CA THR A 271 13.88 16.47 -10.18
C THR A 271 12.85 16.21 -11.29
N LYS A 272 12.94 15.06 -11.98
CA LYS A 272 12.05 14.69 -13.10
C LYS A 272 11.48 13.29 -12.90
N ALA A 273 10.23 13.10 -13.30
CA ALA A 273 9.52 11.84 -13.33
C ALA A 273 9.09 11.53 -14.78
N GLY A 274 9.88 10.72 -15.48
CA GLY A 274 9.61 10.37 -16.87
C GLY A 274 9.48 11.62 -17.79
N ARG A 275 8.49 11.62 -18.68
CA ARG A 275 8.23 12.73 -19.63
C ARG A 275 7.50 13.92 -19.01
N PHE A 276 6.97 13.80 -17.79
CA PHE A 276 6.29 14.89 -17.10
C PHE A 276 7.20 15.56 -16.07
N ALA A 277 6.94 16.84 -15.83
CA ALA A 277 7.63 17.55 -14.77
C ALA A 277 7.36 16.88 -13.39
N ALA A 278 8.41 16.66 -12.62
CA ALA A 278 8.30 16.09 -11.30
C ALA A 278 7.38 16.92 -10.38
N ASN A 279 6.67 16.22 -9.50
CA ASN A 279 5.94 16.86 -8.41
C ASN A 279 6.90 17.03 -7.23
N ASN A 280 7.68 18.11 -7.22
CA ASN A 280 8.65 18.34 -6.17
C ASN A 280 7.97 18.84 -4.89
N PRO A 281 8.32 18.26 -3.74
CA PRO A 281 7.83 18.71 -2.44
C PRO A 281 8.22 20.16 -2.13
N PRO A 282 7.44 20.87 -1.30
CA PRO A 282 7.82 22.18 -0.81
C PRO A 282 9.10 22.14 0.04
N VAL A 283 9.74 23.30 0.17
CA VAL A 283 10.95 23.47 0.99
C VAL A 283 10.66 23.19 2.47
N GLY A 284 11.60 22.56 3.15
CA GLY A 284 11.55 22.37 4.60
C GLY A 284 10.79 21.15 5.10
N LEU A 285 10.33 20.28 4.20
CA LEU A 285 9.70 19.02 4.60
C LEU A 285 10.66 18.07 5.31
N CYS A 286 10.13 17.29 6.25
CA CYS A 286 10.89 16.23 6.90
C CYS A 286 11.22 15.12 5.91
N VAL A 287 12.51 14.80 5.82
CA VAL A 287 13.03 13.70 5.02
C VAL A 287 13.30 12.52 5.92
N VAL A 288 12.75 11.36 5.56
CA VAL A 288 12.94 10.10 6.29
C VAL A 288 13.79 9.13 5.48
N ASP A 289 14.54 8.28 6.16
CA ASP A 289 15.29 7.17 5.57
C ASP A 289 14.43 5.88 5.50
N ASP A 290 15.07 4.78 5.08
CA ASP A 290 14.42 3.45 5.00
C ASP A 290 13.93 2.96 6.37
N ALA A 291 14.56 3.42 7.44
CA ALA A 291 14.13 3.12 8.80
C ALA A 291 13.01 4.06 9.30
N GLY A 292 12.60 5.05 8.51
CA GLY A 292 11.62 6.06 8.88
C GLY A 292 12.14 7.10 9.88
N GLU A 293 13.46 7.16 10.09
CA GLU A 293 14.07 8.18 10.93
C GLU A 293 14.19 9.49 10.15
N ILE A 294 13.94 10.62 10.83
CA ILE A 294 14.12 11.93 10.21
C ILE A 294 15.60 12.20 10.05
N VAL A 295 16.07 12.20 8.81
CA VAL A 295 17.47 12.44 8.46
C VAL A 295 17.77 13.88 8.05
N GLY A 296 16.76 14.74 8.01
CA GLY A 296 16.91 16.16 7.71
C GLY A 296 15.64 16.84 7.24
N LYS A 297 15.79 18.10 6.86
CA LYS A 297 14.78 18.87 6.13
C LYS A 297 15.22 19.01 4.69
N GLY A 298 14.36 18.60 3.77
CA GLY A 298 14.66 18.57 2.35
C GLY A 298 14.29 19.85 1.61
N PHE A 299 14.81 19.98 0.40
CA PHE A 299 14.43 21.00 -0.57
C PHE A 299 14.70 22.46 -0.13
N GLU A 300 15.75 22.70 0.67
CA GLU A 300 16.24 24.06 0.84
C GLU A 300 16.58 24.65 -0.52
N LYS A 301 16.22 25.93 -0.73
CA LYS A 301 16.62 26.61 -1.96
C LYS A 301 18.15 26.66 -2.00
N PRO A 302 18.77 26.36 -3.15
CA PRO A 302 20.20 26.53 -3.33
C PRO A 302 20.62 28.00 -3.14
#